data_ef74030a72101f6804abfe69390492fb
#
_entry.id   ef74030a72101f6804abfe69390492fb
#
_cell.length_a   1.000
_cell.length_b   1.000
_cell.length_c   1.000
_cell.angle_alpha   90.00
_cell.angle_beta   90.00
_cell.angle_gamma   90.00
#
_symmetry.space_group_name_H-M   'P 1'
#
loop_
_entity.id
_entity.type
_entity.pdbx_description
1 polymer ?
#
loop_
_entity_poly.entity_id
_entity_poly.type
_entity_poly.pdbx_seq_one_letter_code
_entity_poly.pdbx_strand_id
1 'polypeptide(L)'
;MEEAMKLMTKFINSGLDPMFFIKESFLGYKYRKSKNKLYSNDAEIPTTLIKAYYLINWDTIEFDKIKTAFVNKYIKNESEIEEVNKNDIHGKVEIEGLKYMYEYIHSSEINYMFDVYTLLDLHRMLFKTSPHPECAGTFRNFDVYLPGTGTDLAEWSMIRPKLEEINKEILALINISKNVRESKNPNILLDYLDKCIEIKCKLIKIHPFSDGNGRVIRGFINKLIEDVNLPPIYIKVNERTEYHKAMNKANNENDYTDIKNFYRYKICDSIIELDINNKVREEKEITRTKQKRN
;
A
#
# COMPACT_ATOMS: atom_id res chain seq x y z
N MET A 1 -5.18 7.12 -24.18
CA MET A 1 -6.04 6.33 -23.25
C MET A 1 -6.98 5.38 -23.99
N GLU A 2 -7.78 5.84 -24.91
CA GLU A 2 -8.75 5.02 -25.69
C GLU A 2 -8.08 3.90 -26.49
N GLU A 3 -6.93 4.15 -27.08
CA GLU A 3 -6.17 3.17 -27.86
C GLU A 3 -5.58 2.04 -26.99
N ALA A 4 -5.10 2.36 -25.80
CA ALA A 4 -4.60 1.39 -24.83
C ALA A 4 -5.72 0.50 -24.29
N MET A 5 -6.89 1.07 -24.04
CA MET A 5 -8.10 0.34 -23.62
C MET A 5 -8.62 -0.57 -24.75
N LYS A 6 -8.66 -0.10 -25.99
CA LYS A 6 -9.03 -0.92 -27.16
C LYS A 6 -8.07 -2.10 -27.37
N LEU A 7 -6.78 -1.85 -27.26
CA LEU A 7 -5.77 -2.90 -27.38
C LEU A 7 -5.92 -3.96 -26.29
N MET A 8 -6.19 -3.53 -25.06
CA MET A 8 -6.40 -4.40 -23.91
C MET A 8 -7.67 -5.23 -24.01
N THR A 9 -8.80 -4.62 -24.41
CA THR A 9 -10.04 -5.35 -24.63
C THR A 9 -9.85 -6.44 -25.71
N LYS A 10 -9.08 -6.12 -26.76
CA LYS A 10 -8.74 -7.07 -27.81
C LYS A 10 -7.87 -8.22 -27.28
N PHE A 11 -6.97 -7.94 -26.33
CA PHE A 11 -6.08 -8.92 -25.71
C PHE A 11 -6.84 -9.86 -24.76
N ILE A 12 -7.70 -9.29 -23.89
CA ILE A 12 -8.57 -10.07 -22.99
C ILE A 12 -9.46 -11.02 -23.79
N ASN A 13 -10.05 -10.53 -24.89
CA ASN A 13 -10.90 -11.32 -25.77
C ASN A 13 -10.13 -12.39 -26.56
N SER A 14 -8.80 -12.30 -26.67
CA SER A 14 -7.97 -13.30 -27.35
C SER A 14 -7.55 -14.48 -26.47
N GLY A 15 -7.92 -14.49 -25.17
CA GLY A 15 -7.56 -15.55 -24.22
C GLY A 15 -6.06 -15.55 -23.83
N LEU A 16 -5.33 -14.50 -24.17
CA LEU A 16 -3.90 -14.35 -23.77
C LEU A 16 -3.83 -13.80 -22.35
N ASP A 17 -2.77 -14.20 -21.61
CA ASP A 17 -2.52 -13.73 -20.26
C ASP A 17 -2.39 -12.19 -20.22
N PRO A 18 -3.31 -11.48 -19.55
CA PRO A 18 -3.25 -10.02 -19.47
C PRO A 18 -1.98 -9.50 -18.80
N MET A 19 -1.36 -10.30 -17.91
CA MET A 19 -0.14 -9.92 -17.22
C MET A 19 1.09 -10.00 -18.15
N PHE A 20 1.10 -10.93 -19.12
CA PHE A 20 2.10 -10.93 -20.19
C PHE A 20 2.04 -9.63 -20.99
N PHE A 21 0.84 -9.12 -21.26
CA PHE A 21 0.64 -7.84 -21.95
C PHE A 21 1.22 -6.66 -21.17
N ILE A 22 1.00 -6.60 -19.85
CA ILE A 22 1.54 -5.52 -19.00
C ILE A 22 3.05 -5.55 -18.95
N LYS A 23 3.68 -6.72 -18.96
CA LYS A 23 5.15 -6.88 -18.89
C LYS A 23 5.86 -6.63 -20.19
N GLU A 24 5.39 -7.28 -21.25
CA GLU A 24 6.08 -7.36 -22.54
C GLU A 24 5.56 -6.31 -23.52
N SER A 25 4.47 -5.62 -23.16
CA SER A 25 3.85 -4.64 -24.02
C SER A 25 4.58 -3.31 -24.04
N PHE A 26 4.22 -2.52 -25.03
CA PHE A 26 4.60 -1.11 -25.17
C PHE A 26 4.25 -0.27 -23.91
N LEU A 27 3.16 -0.58 -23.18
CA LEU A 27 2.80 0.08 -21.93
C LEU A 27 3.80 -0.22 -20.80
N GLY A 28 4.20 -1.47 -20.63
CA GLY A 28 5.24 -1.84 -19.66
C GLY A 28 6.59 -1.21 -19.97
N TYR A 29 6.95 -1.09 -21.25
CA TYR A 29 8.14 -0.36 -21.69
C TYR A 29 8.03 1.14 -21.40
N LYS A 30 6.91 1.77 -21.74
CA LYS A 30 6.65 3.19 -21.41
C LYS A 30 6.68 3.44 -19.93
N TYR A 31 6.09 2.55 -19.12
CA TYR A 31 6.12 2.65 -17.68
C TYR A 31 7.56 2.64 -17.14
N ARG A 32 8.37 1.65 -17.52
CA ARG A 32 9.77 1.58 -17.12
C ARG A 32 10.55 2.83 -17.52
N LYS A 33 10.29 3.35 -18.71
CA LYS A 33 10.93 4.58 -19.21
C LYS A 33 10.46 5.83 -18.48
N SER A 34 9.19 5.93 -18.12
CA SER A 34 8.64 7.06 -17.36
C SER A 34 9.16 7.11 -15.93
N LYS A 35 9.35 5.95 -15.30
CA LYS A 35 9.91 5.82 -13.96
C LYS A 35 11.33 6.36 -13.84
N ASN A 36 12.14 6.22 -14.90
CA ASN A 36 13.49 6.80 -14.94
C ASN A 36 13.51 8.35 -14.97
N LYS A 37 12.36 8.99 -15.19
CA LYS A 37 12.18 10.46 -15.10
C LYS A 37 11.66 10.93 -13.75
N LEU A 38 11.80 10.11 -12.70
CA LEU A 38 11.43 10.41 -11.31
C LEU A 38 10.07 11.10 -11.22
N TYR A 39 9.01 10.30 -11.01
CA TYR A 39 7.69 10.78 -10.61
C TYR A 39 7.30 12.08 -11.29
N SER A 40 7.38 12.08 -12.65
CA SER A 40 6.88 13.23 -13.42
C SER A 40 5.44 13.49 -12.96
N ASN A 41 5.02 14.76 -12.96
CA ASN A 41 3.65 15.15 -12.60
C ASN A 41 2.59 14.46 -13.48
N ASP A 42 3.02 13.65 -14.43
CA ASP A 42 2.22 12.86 -15.35
C ASP A 42 2.08 11.41 -14.86
N ALA A 43 0.97 11.13 -14.19
CA ALA A 43 0.59 9.79 -13.76
C ALA A 43 -0.32 9.06 -14.79
N GLU A 44 -0.37 9.49 -16.03
CA GLU A 44 -1.24 8.88 -17.06
C GLU A 44 -0.90 7.40 -17.27
N ILE A 45 0.38 7.07 -17.38
CA ILE A 45 0.82 5.70 -17.63
C ILE A 45 0.52 4.77 -16.44
N PRO A 46 0.92 5.08 -15.18
CA PRO A 46 0.53 4.26 -14.04
C PRO A 46 -0.99 4.19 -13.87
N THR A 47 -1.72 5.27 -14.07
CA THR A 47 -3.18 5.26 -14.01
C THR A 47 -3.80 4.29 -15.03
N THR A 48 -3.28 4.27 -16.26
CA THR A 48 -3.73 3.34 -17.30
C THR A 48 -3.44 1.89 -16.93
N LEU A 49 -2.27 1.61 -16.36
CA LEU A 49 -1.91 0.26 -15.90
C LEU A 49 -2.79 -0.22 -14.74
N ILE A 50 -3.08 0.64 -13.78
CA ILE A 50 -3.99 0.31 -12.66
C ILE A 50 -5.39 -0.01 -13.18
N LYS A 51 -5.94 0.83 -14.08
CA LYS A 51 -7.23 0.58 -14.71
C LYS A 51 -7.25 -0.75 -15.45
N ALA A 52 -6.17 -1.04 -16.14
CA ALA A 52 -5.97 -2.27 -16.88
C ALA A 52 -6.01 -3.50 -15.96
N TYR A 53 -5.20 -3.47 -14.92
CA TYR A 53 -5.11 -4.53 -13.92
C TYR A 53 -6.46 -4.76 -13.23
N TYR A 54 -7.16 -3.72 -12.85
CA TYR A 54 -8.46 -3.78 -12.19
C TYR A 54 -9.55 -4.48 -13.03
N LEU A 55 -9.48 -4.38 -14.36
CA LEU A 55 -10.46 -5.00 -15.27
C LEU A 55 -10.23 -6.50 -15.47
N ILE A 56 -9.11 -7.06 -15.00
CA ILE A 56 -8.82 -8.48 -15.09
C ILE A 56 -9.75 -9.26 -14.15
N ASN A 57 -10.17 -10.45 -14.56
CA ASN A 57 -10.93 -11.33 -13.67
C ASN A 57 -9.97 -12.07 -12.71
N TRP A 58 -10.06 -11.72 -11.42
CA TRP A 58 -9.16 -12.22 -10.37
C TRP A 58 -9.51 -13.59 -9.83
N ASP A 59 -10.66 -14.16 -10.20
CA ASP A 59 -11.08 -15.49 -9.74
C ASP A 59 -10.16 -16.62 -10.20
N THR A 60 -9.27 -16.33 -11.14
CA THR A 60 -8.28 -17.28 -11.69
C THR A 60 -6.87 -17.14 -11.09
N ILE A 61 -6.63 -16.14 -10.21
CA ILE A 61 -5.30 -15.87 -9.65
C ILE A 61 -5.23 -16.40 -8.22
N GLU A 62 -4.24 -17.24 -7.92
CA GLU A 62 -3.95 -17.71 -6.57
C GLU A 62 -3.36 -16.57 -5.71
N PHE A 63 -4.23 -15.70 -5.21
CA PHE A 63 -3.89 -14.51 -4.42
C PHE A 63 -3.06 -14.86 -3.18
N ASP A 64 -3.29 -16.01 -2.57
CA ASP A 64 -2.58 -16.44 -1.35
C ASP A 64 -1.09 -16.72 -1.59
N LYS A 65 -0.73 -17.25 -2.76
CA LYS A 65 0.68 -17.42 -3.14
C LYS A 65 1.38 -16.08 -3.37
N ILE A 66 0.66 -15.11 -3.90
CA ILE A 66 1.15 -13.74 -4.12
C ILE A 66 1.40 -13.05 -2.79
N LYS A 67 0.46 -13.14 -1.85
CA LYS A 67 0.59 -12.56 -0.49
C LYS A 67 1.85 -13.06 0.22
N THR A 68 2.12 -14.37 0.19
CA THR A 68 3.29 -14.95 0.87
C THR A 68 4.62 -14.42 0.29
N ALA A 69 4.72 -14.21 -1.02
CA ALA A 69 5.92 -13.63 -1.62
C ALA A 69 6.09 -12.14 -1.30
N PHE A 70 4.98 -11.44 -1.13
CA PHE A 70 4.96 -10.01 -0.85
C PHE A 70 5.35 -9.68 0.59
N VAL A 71 4.91 -10.48 1.57
CA VAL A 71 5.17 -10.28 3.01
C VAL A 71 6.63 -9.97 3.31
N ASN A 72 7.55 -10.81 2.85
CA ASN A 72 8.97 -10.63 3.14
C ASN A 72 9.54 -9.32 2.54
N LYS A 73 9.05 -8.92 1.36
CA LYS A 73 9.44 -7.66 0.74
C LYS A 73 8.85 -6.48 1.50
N TYR A 74 7.59 -6.56 1.91
CA TYR A 74 6.92 -5.54 2.70
C TYR A 74 7.68 -5.30 4.02
N ILE A 75 7.87 -6.32 4.83
CA ILE A 75 8.57 -6.24 6.12
C ILE A 75 9.98 -5.69 5.97
N LYS A 76 10.72 -6.17 4.97
CA LYS A 76 12.06 -5.67 4.68
C LYS A 76 12.06 -4.16 4.40
N ASN A 77 11.21 -3.69 3.50
CA ASN A 77 11.20 -2.29 3.10
C ASN A 77 10.62 -1.38 4.19
N GLU A 78 9.60 -1.82 4.94
CA GLU A 78 9.07 -1.08 6.09
C GLU A 78 10.13 -0.89 7.19
N SER A 79 10.94 -1.91 7.46
CA SER A 79 12.05 -1.79 8.42
C SER A 79 13.18 -0.89 7.90
N GLU A 80 13.45 -0.91 6.60
CA GLU A 80 14.51 -0.11 5.99
C GLU A 80 14.15 1.37 5.89
N ILE A 81 12.88 1.71 5.59
CA ILE A 81 12.44 3.11 5.51
C ILE A 81 12.47 3.81 6.87
N GLU A 82 12.25 3.07 7.95
CA GLU A 82 12.33 3.56 9.33
C GLU A 82 13.73 3.44 9.94
N GLU A 83 14.74 3.04 9.13
CA GLU A 83 16.13 2.91 9.54
C GLU A 83 16.36 1.92 10.70
N VAL A 84 15.51 0.90 10.79
CA VAL A 84 15.60 -0.12 11.84
C VAL A 84 16.92 -0.87 11.76
N ASN A 85 17.70 -0.85 12.85
CA ASN A 85 18.97 -1.58 12.92
C ASN A 85 18.73 -3.09 13.13
N LYS A 86 18.81 -3.86 12.07
CA LYS A 86 18.56 -5.31 12.07
C LYS A 86 19.53 -6.13 12.91
N ASN A 87 20.65 -5.54 13.31
CA ASN A 87 21.73 -6.25 14.02
C ASN A 87 21.60 -6.16 15.54
N ASP A 88 20.80 -5.26 16.06
CA ASP A 88 20.55 -5.13 17.49
C ASP A 88 19.23 -5.83 17.92
N ILE A 89 19.04 -5.92 19.24
CA ILE A 89 17.88 -6.61 19.81
C ILE A 89 16.58 -5.83 19.55
N HIS A 90 16.63 -4.49 19.55
CA HIS A 90 15.47 -3.64 19.31
C HIS A 90 14.99 -3.77 17.87
N GLY A 91 15.91 -3.73 16.91
CA GLY A 91 15.56 -3.90 15.50
C GLY A 91 14.96 -5.27 15.17
N LYS A 92 15.41 -6.34 15.86
CA LYS A 92 14.78 -7.67 15.72
C LYS A 92 13.35 -7.68 16.24
N VAL A 93 13.12 -7.04 17.38
CA VAL A 93 11.80 -6.90 18.00
C VAL A 93 10.85 -6.11 17.08
N GLU A 94 11.32 -5.01 16.47
CA GLU A 94 10.52 -4.22 15.53
C GLU A 94 10.17 -5.00 14.25
N ILE A 95 11.10 -5.79 13.72
CA ILE A 95 10.84 -6.66 12.56
C ILE A 95 9.79 -7.72 12.89
N GLU A 96 9.84 -8.28 14.09
CA GLU A 96 8.84 -9.24 14.56
C GLU A 96 7.47 -8.58 14.74
N GLY A 97 7.43 -7.38 15.30
CA GLY A 97 6.23 -6.57 15.41
C GLY A 97 5.58 -6.25 14.06
N LEU A 98 6.37 -5.96 13.03
CA LEU A 98 5.87 -5.79 11.66
C LEU A 98 5.21 -7.06 11.12
N LYS A 99 5.73 -8.26 11.47
CA LYS A 99 5.10 -9.54 11.09
C LYS A 99 3.74 -9.72 11.77
N TYR A 100 3.67 -9.49 13.09
CA TYR A 100 2.40 -9.57 13.83
C TYR A 100 1.37 -8.58 13.29
N MET A 101 1.78 -7.35 13.00
CA MET A 101 0.88 -6.35 12.42
C MET A 101 0.38 -6.80 11.04
N TYR A 102 1.24 -7.34 10.18
CA TYR A 102 0.86 -7.84 8.87
C TYR A 102 -0.09 -9.05 8.96
N GLU A 103 0.19 -10.00 9.84
CA GLU A 103 -0.66 -11.16 10.08
C GLU A 103 -2.05 -10.73 10.58
N TYR A 104 -2.11 -9.77 11.48
CA TYR A 104 -3.37 -9.22 11.99
C TYR A 104 -4.18 -8.52 10.90
N ILE A 105 -3.56 -7.72 10.04
CA ILE A 105 -4.23 -7.08 8.88
C ILE A 105 -4.95 -8.11 7.99
N HIS A 106 -4.40 -9.32 7.88
CA HIS A 106 -4.93 -10.39 7.04
C HIS A 106 -5.74 -11.44 7.82
N SER A 107 -5.94 -11.24 9.12
CA SER A 107 -6.77 -12.12 9.92
C SER A 107 -8.27 -11.89 9.68
N SER A 108 -9.08 -12.89 10.00
CA SER A 108 -10.54 -12.76 9.95
C SER A 108 -11.08 -11.76 10.98
N GLU A 109 -10.35 -11.52 12.06
CA GLU A 109 -10.75 -10.63 13.15
C GLU A 109 -10.95 -9.18 12.68
N ILE A 110 -10.03 -8.68 11.85
CA ILE A 110 -10.06 -7.30 11.36
C ILE A 110 -11.30 -6.98 10.51
N ASN A 111 -11.87 -7.98 9.84
CA ASN A 111 -13.00 -7.78 8.94
C ASN A 111 -14.32 -7.48 9.67
N TYR A 112 -14.41 -7.77 10.96
CA TYR A 112 -15.63 -7.55 11.74
C TYR A 112 -15.75 -6.12 12.28
N MET A 113 -14.63 -5.43 12.53
CA MET A 113 -14.62 -4.11 13.18
C MET A 113 -13.51 -3.22 12.59
N PHE A 114 -13.47 -3.09 11.26
CA PHE A 114 -12.49 -2.22 10.63
C PHE A 114 -12.97 -0.76 10.61
N ASP A 115 -12.33 0.07 11.42
CA ASP A 115 -12.57 1.50 11.52
C ASP A 115 -11.28 2.24 11.89
N VAL A 116 -11.36 3.53 12.21
CA VAL A 116 -10.19 4.32 12.59
C VAL A 116 -9.48 3.77 13.84
N TYR A 117 -10.20 3.13 14.75
CA TYR A 117 -9.63 2.56 15.98
C TYR A 117 -8.84 1.28 15.76
N THR A 118 -8.97 0.66 14.58
CA THR A 118 -8.05 -0.40 14.13
C THR A 118 -6.59 0.05 14.15
N LEU A 119 -6.32 1.36 14.06
CA LEU A 119 -4.97 1.91 14.26
C LEU A 119 -4.37 1.53 15.62
N LEU A 120 -5.19 1.47 16.69
CA LEU A 120 -4.74 1.05 18.04
C LEU A 120 -4.33 -0.43 18.04
N ASP A 121 -5.10 -1.27 17.37
CA ASP A 121 -4.80 -2.70 17.30
C ASP A 121 -3.55 -2.97 16.46
N LEU A 122 -3.40 -2.29 15.32
CA LEU A 122 -2.20 -2.36 14.51
C LEU A 122 -0.96 -1.88 15.29
N HIS A 123 -1.10 -0.80 16.04
CA HIS A 123 -0.03 -0.29 16.90
C HIS A 123 0.30 -1.28 18.03
N ARG A 124 -0.69 -1.91 18.63
CA ARG A 124 -0.50 -2.96 19.65
C ARG A 124 0.24 -4.15 19.07
N MET A 125 -0.08 -4.58 17.85
CA MET A 125 0.63 -5.68 17.18
C MET A 125 2.07 -5.29 16.82
N LEU A 126 2.29 -4.07 16.34
CA LEU A 126 3.63 -3.57 15.99
C LEU A 126 4.57 -3.56 17.21
N PHE A 127 4.06 -3.21 18.38
CA PHE A 127 4.85 -3.11 19.62
C PHE A 127 4.65 -4.28 20.59
N LYS A 128 4.02 -5.38 20.14
CA LYS A 128 3.67 -6.54 20.98
C LYS A 128 4.87 -7.13 21.72
N THR A 129 6.03 -7.16 21.09
CA THR A 129 7.27 -7.73 21.62
C THR A 129 8.25 -6.65 22.09
N SER A 130 7.84 -5.38 22.08
CA SER A 130 8.65 -4.26 22.56
C SER A 130 8.97 -4.40 24.05
N PRO A 131 10.16 -3.95 24.49
CA PRO A 131 10.46 -3.82 25.92
C PRO A 131 9.60 -2.77 26.64
N HIS A 132 8.84 -1.96 25.88
CA HIS A 132 7.93 -0.93 26.39
C HIS A 132 6.48 -1.21 25.94
N PRO A 133 5.88 -2.33 26.37
CA PRO A 133 4.53 -2.75 25.93
C PRO A 133 3.43 -1.80 26.39
N GLU A 134 3.68 -0.95 27.40
CA GLU A 134 2.75 0.05 27.91
C GLU A 134 2.41 1.13 26.87
N CYS A 135 3.28 1.37 25.90
CA CYS A 135 3.03 2.29 24.79
C CYS A 135 2.20 1.63 23.66
N ALA A 136 2.11 0.30 23.65
CA ALA A 136 1.47 -0.44 22.58
C ALA A 136 -0.05 -0.23 22.57
N GLY A 137 -0.59 0.26 21.45
CA GLY A 137 -2.03 0.51 21.31
C GLY A 137 -2.53 1.68 22.15
N THR A 138 -1.68 2.66 22.47
CA THR A 138 -2.01 3.83 23.28
C THR A 138 -1.75 5.12 22.53
N PHE A 139 -2.70 6.04 22.51
CA PHE A 139 -2.47 7.38 21.96
C PHE A 139 -1.48 8.16 22.83
N ARG A 140 -0.65 8.99 22.19
CA ARG A 140 0.19 9.92 22.93
C ARG A 140 -0.64 10.91 23.76
N ASN A 141 -0.09 11.33 24.87
CA ASN A 141 -0.68 12.30 25.79
C ASN A 141 0.18 13.56 25.97
N PHE A 142 1.05 13.83 24.99
CA PHE A 142 1.90 15.00 24.89
C PHE A 142 2.07 15.41 23.43
N ASP A 143 2.45 16.66 23.21
CA ASP A 143 2.67 17.18 21.87
C ASP A 143 4.02 16.75 21.32
N VAL A 144 4.04 16.43 20.03
CA VAL A 144 5.23 16.00 19.27
C VAL A 144 5.38 16.87 18.03
N TYR A 145 6.56 16.89 17.46
CA TYR A 145 6.85 17.58 16.21
C TYR A 145 7.69 16.70 15.29
N LEU A 146 7.58 16.93 13.99
CA LEU A 146 8.40 16.24 12.98
C LEU A 146 9.54 17.15 12.54
N PRO A 147 10.78 16.88 12.96
CA PRO A 147 11.93 17.72 12.61
C PRO A 147 12.10 17.89 11.10
N GLY A 148 12.33 19.12 10.65
CA GLY A 148 12.63 19.41 9.25
C GLY A 148 11.46 19.34 8.26
N THR A 149 10.22 19.07 8.72
CA THR A 149 9.07 18.96 7.81
C THR A 149 8.22 20.21 7.71
N GLY A 150 8.25 21.07 8.74
CA GLY A 150 7.34 22.22 8.86
C GLY A 150 5.87 21.84 8.97
N THR A 151 5.55 20.58 9.22
CA THR A 151 4.17 20.09 9.34
C THR A 151 3.65 20.32 10.75
N ASP A 152 2.56 21.08 10.86
CA ASP A 152 1.83 21.24 12.12
C ASP A 152 1.03 19.96 12.43
N LEU A 153 1.39 19.29 13.51
CA LEU A 153 0.70 18.12 14.00
C LEU A 153 -0.46 18.51 14.91
N ALA A 154 -1.43 17.60 15.07
CA ALA A 154 -2.52 17.83 16.01
C ALA A 154 -1.99 17.91 17.45
N GLU A 155 -2.53 18.82 18.24
CA GLU A 155 -2.36 18.79 19.68
C GLU A 155 -2.89 17.45 20.25
N TRP A 156 -2.23 16.92 21.28
CA TRP A 156 -2.58 15.60 21.81
C TRP A 156 -4.05 15.51 22.27
N SER A 157 -4.60 16.59 22.81
CA SER A 157 -5.99 16.69 23.24
C SER A 157 -6.99 16.58 22.08
N MET A 158 -6.57 16.92 20.86
CA MET A 158 -7.37 16.91 19.65
C MET A 158 -7.27 15.60 18.84
N ILE A 159 -6.47 14.63 19.30
CA ILE A 159 -6.29 13.35 18.57
C ILE A 159 -7.65 12.65 18.40
N ARG A 160 -8.38 12.40 19.51
CA ARG A 160 -9.66 11.68 19.45
C ARG A 160 -10.72 12.42 18.62
N PRO A 161 -10.99 13.73 18.82
CA PRO A 161 -11.92 14.47 17.99
C PRO A 161 -11.60 14.40 16.49
N LYS A 162 -10.34 14.56 16.12
CA LYS A 162 -9.92 14.50 14.72
C LYS A 162 -9.99 13.08 14.13
N LEU A 163 -9.73 12.05 14.92
CA LEU A 163 -9.91 10.66 14.47
C LEU A 163 -11.41 10.36 14.24
N GLU A 164 -12.32 10.86 15.08
CA GLU A 164 -13.77 10.71 14.87
C GLU A 164 -14.26 11.37 13.57
N GLU A 165 -13.71 12.52 13.22
CA GLU A 165 -14.02 13.17 11.93
C GLU A 165 -13.59 12.27 10.75
N ILE A 166 -12.36 11.77 10.79
CA ILE A 166 -11.82 10.91 9.74
C ILE A 166 -12.52 9.56 9.70
N ASN A 167 -12.98 9.06 10.84
CA ASN A 167 -13.69 7.79 10.91
C ASN A 167 -14.92 7.75 9.99
N LYS A 168 -15.63 8.85 9.86
CA LYS A 168 -16.77 8.96 8.94
C LYS A 168 -16.35 8.75 7.49
N GLU A 169 -15.20 9.30 7.09
CA GLU A 169 -14.64 9.12 5.74
C GLU A 169 -14.17 7.66 5.53
N ILE A 170 -13.54 7.06 6.53
CA ILE A 170 -13.08 5.66 6.51
C ILE A 170 -14.27 4.71 6.35
N LEU A 171 -15.30 4.86 7.18
CA LEU A 171 -16.50 4.04 7.12
C LEU A 171 -17.23 4.19 5.77
N ALA A 172 -17.26 5.39 5.21
CA ALA A 172 -17.81 5.60 3.87
C ALA A 172 -17.03 4.81 2.81
N LEU A 173 -15.68 4.79 2.87
CA LEU A 173 -14.85 4.00 1.95
C LEU A 173 -15.08 2.50 2.13
N ILE A 174 -15.14 2.00 3.36
CA ILE A 174 -15.39 0.59 3.65
C ILE A 174 -16.74 0.16 3.07
N ASN A 175 -17.78 0.96 3.27
CA ASN A 175 -19.11 0.67 2.75
C ASN A 175 -19.17 0.58 1.22
N ILE A 176 -18.37 1.37 0.51
CA ILE A 176 -18.36 1.34 -0.96
C ILE A 176 -17.34 0.35 -1.55
N SER A 177 -16.41 -0.19 -0.75
CA SER A 177 -15.31 -1.05 -1.24
C SER A 177 -15.82 -2.25 -2.04
N LYS A 178 -16.90 -2.90 -1.57
CA LYS A 178 -17.55 -3.99 -2.29
C LYS A 178 -18.06 -3.54 -3.66
N ASN A 179 -18.76 -2.41 -3.72
CA ASN A 179 -19.23 -1.85 -4.98
C ASN A 179 -18.09 -1.50 -5.93
N VAL A 180 -17.00 -0.94 -5.39
CA VAL A 180 -15.78 -0.66 -6.17
C VAL A 180 -15.26 -1.94 -6.81
N ARG A 181 -15.14 -3.05 -6.05
CA ARG A 181 -14.68 -4.35 -6.60
C ARG A 181 -15.58 -4.90 -7.69
N GLU A 182 -16.89 -4.82 -7.50
CA GLU A 182 -17.90 -5.48 -8.35
C GLU A 182 -18.27 -4.66 -9.59
N SER A 183 -18.19 -3.33 -9.50
CA SER A 183 -18.65 -2.43 -10.57
C SER A 183 -17.78 -2.50 -11.83
N LYS A 184 -16.53 -2.93 -11.70
CA LYS A 184 -15.53 -2.88 -12.78
C LYS A 184 -15.44 -1.49 -13.44
N ASN A 185 -15.74 -0.43 -12.68
CA ASN A 185 -15.63 0.95 -13.14
C ASN A 185 -14.29 1.57 -12.70
N PRO A 186 -13.34 1.75 -13.62
CA PRO A 186 -12.01 2.25 -13.25
C PRO A 186 -11.99 3.68 -12.68
N ASN A 187 -13.02 4.50 -12.95
CA ASN A 187 -13.06 5.85 -12.41
C ASN A 187 -13.46 5.82 -10.93
N ILE A 188 -14.43 5.00 -10.55
CA ILE A 188 -14.81 4.79 -9.14
C ILE A 188 -13.61 4.24 -8.35
N LEU A 189 -12.81 3.35 -8.93
CA LEU A 189 -11.59 2.86 -8.32
C LEU A 189 -10.59 3.99 -8.06
N LEU A 190 -10.36 4.86 -9.04
CA LEU A 190 -9.40 5.96 -8.87
C LEU A 190 -9.85 6.96 -7.81
N ASP A 191 -11.13 7.30 -7.78
CA ASP A 191 -11.71 8.16 -6.76
C ASP A 191 -11.56 7.54 -5.36
N TYR A 192 -11.78 6.24 -5.23
CA TYR A 192 -11.55 5.49 -3.99
C TYR A 192 -10.09 5.57 -3.54
N LEU A 193 -9.14 5.30 -4.45
CA LEU A 193 -7.70 5.38 -4.15
C LEU A 193 -7.28 6.79 -3.74
N ASP A 194 -7.77 7.80 -4.43
CA ASP A 194 -7.47 9.19 -4.12
C ASP A 194 -7.94 9.56 -2.70
N LYS A 195 -9.11 9.07 -2.29
CA LYS A 195 -9.62 9.22 -0.92
C LYS A 195 -8.80 8.47 0.12
N CYS A 196 -8.37 7.25 -0.17
CA CYS A 196 -7.45 6.51 0.72
C CYS A 196 -6.17 7.32 1.00
N ILE A 197 -5.61 7.96 -0.02
CA ILE A 197 -4.37 8.74 0.10
C ILE A 197 -4.61 10.04 0.87
N GLU A 198 -5.73 10.73 0.66
CA GLU A 198 -6.12 11.90 1.44
C GLU A 198 -6.28 11.55 2.94
N ILE A 199 -6.97 10.44 3.25
CA ILE A 199 -7.10 9.93 4.63
C ILE A 199 -5.74 9.65 5.23
N LYS A 200 -4.84 9.00 4.48
CA LYS A 200 -3.46 8.77 4.92
C LYS A 200 -2.76 10.07 5.34
N CYS A 201 -2.83 11.11 4.53
CA CYS A 201 -2.20 12.40 4.83
C CYS A 201 -2.82 13.04 6.10
N LYS A 202 -4.15 13.00 6.23
CA LYS A 202 -4.84 13.47 7.42
C LYS A 202 -4.40 12.70 8.68
N LEU A 203 -4.29 11.37 8.61
CA LEU A 203 -3.82 10.53 9.72
C LEU A 203 -2.36 10.86 10.12
N ILE A 204 -1.48 11.11 9.14
CA ILE A 204 -0.10 11.56 9.42
C ILE A 204 -0.09 12.92 10.13
N LYS A 205 -0.97 13.85 9.78
CA LYS A 205 -1.10 15.15 10.49
C LYS A 205 -1.66 15.00 11.90
N ILE A 206 -2.53 14.04 12.15
CA ILE A 206 -2.99 13.73 13.52
C ILE A 206 -1.86 13.16 14.34
N HIS A 207 -1.05 12.27 13.75
CA HIS A 207 0.10 11.64 14.39
C HIS A 207 -0.25 11.05 15.77
N PRO A 208 -1.15 10.06 15.83
CA PRO A 208 -1.81 9.68 17.08
C PRO A 208 -0.90 9.01 18.12
N PHE A 209 0.26 8.49 17.72
CA PHE A 209 1.17 7.74 18.58
C PHE A 209 2.48 8.50 18.83
N SER A 210 3.20 8.10 19.88
CA SER A 210 4.54 8.63 20.17
C SER A 210 5.59 8.14 19.17
N ASP A 211 5.42 6.90 18.65
CA ASP A 211 6.25 6.27 17.60
C ASP A 211 5.38 5.34 16.73
N GLY A 212 5.94 4.81 15.65
CA GLY A 212 5.27 3.81 14.79
C GLY A 212 4.17 4.35 13.88
N ASN A 213 3.86 5.67 13.90
CA ASN A 213 2.78 6.25 13.10
C ASN A 213 2.90 5.91 11.62
N GLY A 214 4.08 6.05 11.02
CA GLY A 214 4.31 5.76 9.61
C GLY A 214 3.95 4.33 9.25
N ARG A 215 4.48 3.36 10.01
CA ARG A 215 4.27 1.91 9.81
C ARG A 215 2.81 1.51 9.94
N VAL A 216 2.17 1.95 11.04
CA VAL A 216 0.76 1.66 11.32
C VAL A 216 -0.17 2.24 10.25
N ILE A 217 0.02 3.52 9.89
CA ILE A 217 -0.82 4.17 8.90
C ILE A 217 -0.63 3.57 7.50
N ARG A 218 0.62 3.20 7.11
CA ARG A 218 0.84 2.51 5.84
C ARG A 218 0.19 1.13 5.82
N GLY A 219 0.26 0.38 6.92
CA GLY A 219 -0.44 -0.90 7.04
C GLY A 219 -1.96 -0.75 6.92
N PHE A 220 -2.54 0.24 7.61
CA PHE A 220 -3.96 0.57 7.54
C PHE A 220 -4.42 0.90 6.12
N ILE A 221 -3.66 1.75 5.42
CA ILE A 221 -3.99 2.13 4.03
C ILE A 221 -3.82 0.95 3.06
N ASN A 222 -2.84 0.08 3.27
CA ASN A 222 -2.70 -1.13 2.48
C ASN A 222 -3.93 -2.03 2.58
N LYS A 223 -4.54 -2.15 3.78
CA LYS A 223 -5.80 -2.89 3.93
C LYS A 223 -6.91 -2.30 3.06
N LEU A 224 -7.08 -0.98 3.04
CA LEU A 224 -8.07 -0.33 2.18
C LEU A 224 -7.79 -0.57 0.68
N ILE A 225 -6.53 -0.55 0.26
CA ILE A 225 -6.11 -0.83 -1.12
C ILE A 225 -6.41 -2.30 -1.49
N GLU A 226 -6.12 -3.24 -0.59
CA GLU A 226 -6.39 -4.67 -0.80
C GLU A 226 -7.90 -4.98 -0.84
N ASP A 227 -8.71 -4.23 -0.12
CA ASP A 227 -10.16 -4.39 -0.12
C ASP A 227 -10.82 -4.12 -1.48
N VAL A 228 -10.12 -3.48 -2.40
CA VAL A 228 -10.56 -3.27 -3.78
C VAL A 228 -9.78 -4.12 -4.79
N ASN A 229 -9.18 -5.23 -4.34
CA ASN A 229 -8.41 -6.18 -5.15
C ASN A 229 -7.17 -5.57 -5.83
N LEU A 230 -6.55 -4.57 -5.21
CA LEU A 230 -5.24 -4.08 -5.61
C LEU A 230 -4.16 -4.65 -4.67
N PRO A 231 -2.95 -4.86 -5.17
CA PRO A 231 -1.86 -5.33 -4.31
C PRO A 231 -1.45 -4.24 -3.32
N PRO A 232 -1.05 -4.62 -2.08
CA PRO A 232 -0.48 -3.68 -1.13
C PRO A 232 0.82 -3.10 -1.67
N ILE A 233 1.19 -1.93 -1.15
CA ILE A 233 2.42 -1.24 -1.55
C ILE A 233 3.44 -1.23 -0.42
N TYR A 234 4.70 -1.04 -0.78
CA TYR A 234 5.78 -0.65 0.12
C TYR A 234 6.65 0.42 -0.53
N ILE A 235 7.32 1.20 0.31
CA ILE A 235 8.20 2.29 -0.12
C ILE A 235 9.64 1.81 0.05
N LYS A 236 10.47 1.90 -1.00
CA LYS A 236 11.87 1.54 -0.97
C LYS A 236 12.69 2.67 -0.36
N VAL A 237 13.82 2.34 0.27
CA VAL A 237 14.72 3.33 0.89
C VAL A 237 15.17 4.42 -0.08
N ASN A 238 15.48 4.05 -1.31
CA ASN A 238 15.87 5.01 -2.35
C ASN A 238 14.73 5.91 -2.85
N GLU A 239 13.49 5.66 -2.43
CA GLU A 239 12.30 6.47 -2.76
C GLU A 239 11.87 7.35 -1.57
N ARG A 240 12.56 7.23 -0.43
CA ARG A 240 12.21 7.92 0.83
C ARG A 240 12.16 9.43 0.68
N THR A 241 13.13 10.01 -0.01
CA THR A 241 13.22 11.46 -0.19
C THR A 241 12.03 12.00 -0.99
N GLU A 242 11.70 11.38 -2.10
CA GLU A 242 10.56 11.75 -2.94
C GLU A 242 9.23 11.57 -2.19
N TYR A 243 9.11 10.46 -1.46
CA TYR A 243 7.95 10.22 -0.62
C TYR A 243 7.74 11.30 0.43
N HIS A 244 8.79 11.66 1.17
CA HIS A 244 8.70 12.72 2.18
C HIS A 244 8.42 14.08 1.56
N LYS A 245 9.03 14.41 0.41
CA LYS A 245 8.74 15.65 -0.31
C LYS A 245 7.27 15.73 -0.71
N ALA A 246 6.72 14.68 -1.28
CA ALA A 246 5.31 14.62 -1.67
C ALA A 246 4.36 14.69 -0.47
N MET A 247 4.72 14.04 0.65
CA MET A 247 3.98 14.10 1.92
C MET A 247 3.99 15.51 2.52
N ASN A 248 5.14 16.18 2.54
CA ASN A 248 5.26 17.53 3.07
C ASN A 248 4.42 18.54 2.27
N LYS A 249 4.42 18.42 0.94
CA LYS A 249 3.57 19.24 0.08
C LYS A 249 2.08 19.02 0.38
N ALA A 250 1.65 17.75 0.49
CA ALA A 250 0.27 17.43 0.84
C ALA A 250 -0.13 17.97 2.22
N ASN A 251 0.76 17.87 3.20
CA ASN A 251 0.47 18.28 4.57
C ASN A 251 0.51 19.80 4.78
N ASN A 252 1.42 20.50 4.11
CA ASN A 252 1.65 21.92 4.34
C ASN A 252 0.87 22.83 3.37
N GLU A 253 0.68 22.35 2.12
CA GLU A 253 0.05 23.14 1.06
C GLU A 253 -1.37 22.62 0.72
N ASN A 254 -1.82 21.52 1.29
CA ASN A 254 -3.04 20.77 0.92
C ASN A 254 -3.06 20.36 -0.57
N ASP A 255 -1.89 20.23 -1.20
CA ASP A 255 -1.75 19.74 -2.56
C ASP A 255 -1.39 18.25 -2.56
N TYR A 256 -2.39 17.40 -2.79
CA TYR A 256 -2.26 15.95 -2.79
C TYR A 256 -1.78 15.37 -4.13
N THR A 257 -1.52 16.19 -5.13
CA THR A 257 -1.19 15.74 -6.51
C THR A 257 0.03 14.83 -6.53
N ASP A 258 1.14 15.27 -5.93
CA ASP A 258 2.40 14.54 -5.96
C ASP A 258 2.32 13.21 -5.19
N ILE A 259 1.66 13.21 -4.02
CA ILE A 259 1.53 11.98 -3.24
C ILE A 259 0.56 10.97 -3.88
N LYS A 260 -0.51 11.43 -4.54
CA LYS A 260 -1.42 10.57 -5.32
C LYS A 260 -0.67 9.94 -6.49
N ASN A 261 0.11 10.71 -7.22
CA ASN A 261 0.96 10.22 -8.30
C ASN A 261 1.98 9.20 -7.80
N PHE A 262 2.66 9.49 -6.70
CA PHE A 262 3.60 8.57 -6.05
C PHE A 262 2.94 7.22 -5.75
N TYR A 263 1.75 7.21 -5.13
CA TYR A 263 1.01 5.99 -4.83
C TYR A 263 0.59 5.22 -6.08
N ARG A 264 0.17 5.90 -7.14
CA ARG A 264 -0.14 5.25 -8.42
C ARG A 264 1.07 4.51 -8.99
N TYR A 265 2.27 5.13 -8.94
CA TYR A 265 3.51 4.46 -9.31
C TYR A 265 3.81 3.25 -8.41
N LYS A 266 3.58 3.35 -7.10
CA LYS A 266 3.83 2.24 -6.16
C LYS A 266 2.88 1.07 -6.37
N ILE A 267 1.61 1.32 -6.64
CA ILE A 267 0.65 0.27 -7.00
C ILE A 267 1.09 -0.44 -8.28
N CYS A 268 1.53 0.30 -9.30
CA CYS A 268 2.07 -0.30 -10.53
C CYS A 268 3.32 -1.14 -10.28
N ASP A 269 4.24 -0.66 -9.42
CA ASP A 269 5.42 -1.44 -9.02
C ASP A 269 5.01 -2.77 -8.40
N SER A 270 4.05 -2.75 -7.48
CA SER A 270 3.55 -3.96 -6.82
C SER A 270 2.89 -4.91 -7.80
N ILE A 271 2.06 -4.42 -8.72
CA ILE A 271 1.47 -5.21 -9.80
C ILE A 271 2.55 -5.93 -10.61
N ILE A 272 3.56 -5.21 -11.07
CA ILE A 272 4.64 -5.75 -11.91
C ILE A 272 5.50 -6.75 -11.12
N GLU A 273 5.84 -6.44 -9.87
CA GLU A 273 6.69 -7.30 -9.05
C GLU A 273 6.00 -8.61 -8.64
N LEU A 274 4.71 -8.55 -8.35
CA LEU A 274 3.93 -9.75 -8.02
C LEU A 274 3.89 -10.73 -9.19
N ASP A 275 3.70 -10.22 -10.41
CA ASP A 275 3.66 -11.05 -11.58
C ASP A 275 5.05 -11.68 -11.92
N ILE A 276 6.15 -10.93 -11.75
CA ILE A 276 7.52 -11.49 -11.92
C ILE A 276 7.73 -12.69 -10.98
N ASN A 277 7.26 -12.61 -9.75
CA ASN A 277 7.39 -13.70 -8.79
C ASN A 277 6.58 -14.94 -9.19
N ASN A 278 5.43 -14.79 -9.84
CA ASN A 278 4.64 -15.91 -10.34
C ASN A 278 5.37 -16.66 -11.46
N LYS A 279 5.91 -15.97 -12.45
CA LYS A 279 6.69 -16.61 -13.53
C LYS A 279 7.89 -17.41 -13.02
N VAL A 280 8.65 -16.86 -12.08
CA VAL A 280 9.79 -17.56 -11.47
C VAL A 280 9.35 -18.84 -10.73
N ARG A 281 8.14 -18.87 -10.17
CA ARG A 281 7.59 -20.07 -9.52
C ARG A 281 7.14 -21.11 -10.54
N GLU A 282 6.41 -20.70 -11.56
CA GLU A 282 6.01 -21.59 -12.67
C GLU A 282 7.21 -22.24 -13.33
N GLU A 283 8.27 -21.50 -13.63
CA GLU A 283 9.51 -22.04 -14.19
C GLU A 283 10.19 -23.04 -13.23
N LYS A 284 10.21 -22.77 -11.92
CA LYS A 284 10.74 -23.71 -10.92
C LYS A 284 9.89 -24.96 -10.77
N GLU A 285 8.56 -24.86 -10.82
CA GLU A 285 7.65 -26.00 -10.77
C GLU A 285 7.77 -26.88 -12.01
N ILE A 286 7.85 -26.27 -13.19
CA ILE A 286 8.08 -26.97 -14.46
C ILE A 286 9.44 -27.72 -14.43
N THR A 287 10.48 -27.07 -13.93
CA THR A 287 11.82 -27.68 -13.82
C THR A 287 11.81 -28.84 -12.83
N ARG A 288 11.18 -28.72 -11.67
CA ARG A 288 11.02 -29.80 -10.68
C ARG A 288 10.21 -30.97 -11.22
N THR A 289 9.16 -30.69 -12.00
CA THR A 289 8.32 -31.72 -12.60
C THR A 289 9.07 -32.49 -13.69
N LYS A 290 9.92 -31.80 -14.47
CA LYS A 290 10.79 -32.44 -15.46
C LYS A 290 11.88 -33.31 -14.82
N GLN A 291 12.47 -32.85 -13.70
CA GLN A 291 13.47 -33.62 -12.94
C GLN A 291 12.90 -34.87 -12.23
N LYS A 292 11.60 -34.89 -11.92
CA LYS A 292 10.93 -36.05 -11.33
C LYS A 292 10.47 -37.09 -12.37
N ARG A 293 10.49 -36.75 -13.66
CA ARG A 293 10.11 -37.65 -14.76
C ARG A 293 11.30 -38.28 -15.49
N ASN A 294 12.50 -37.84 -15.17
CA ASN A 294 13.77 -38.46 -15.56
C ASN A 294 14.39 -39.21 -14.38
#